data_2f1b3801e4910b67738df287640e2b59
#
_entry.id   2f1b3801e4910b67738df287640e2b59
#
_cell.length_a   1.000
_cell.length_b   1.000
_cell.length_c   1.000
_cell.angle_alpha   90.00
_cell.angle_beta   90.00
_cell.angle_gamma   90.00
#
_symmetry.space_group_name_H-M   'P 1'
#
loop_
_entity.id
_entity.type
_entity.pdbx_description
1 polymer ?
#
loop_
_entity_poly.entity_id
_entity_poly.type
_entity_poly.pdbx_seq_one_letter_code
_entity_poly.pdbx_strand_id
1 'polypeptide(L)'
;FRQVMQTTVFTLASAKALTQSRRLIDTQVQLKEFLPALRKSSWISLDTEADSLHSYPEKLCLLQISLPDTDVLIDPLSQIDMTALFKALASRELLIHGSDNDLRLMYAAQQFVPSKIFDTMWAARLLGFTAFGLNDLLSKLLGITLDKGSQKANWTRRPLTDKMANYALNDSRHLRALTDQLRDQLKSKGRTTWHEQICNKLIRDHAAPKETDTGQAWRLKGSSKLS
;
A
#
# COMPACT_ATOMS: atom_id res chain seq x y z
N PHE A 1 -46.26 3.73 5.03
CA PHE A 1 -45.08 3.14 5.71
C PHE A 1 -44.15 2.41 4.73
N ARG A 2 -44.66 1.59 3.79
CA ARG A 2 -43.79 0.89 2.79
C ARG A 2 -43.05 1.83 1.84
N GLN A 3 -43.67 2.93 1.41
CA GLN A 3 -43.05 3.89 0.46
C GLN A 3 -41.92 4.72 1.08
N VAL A 4 -41.99 5.07 2.36
CA VAL A 4 -40.97 5.79 3.10
C VAL A 4 -39.72 4.92 3.32
N MET A 5 -39.88 3.62 3.61
CA MET A 5 -38.79 2.67 3.79
C MET A 5 -38.02 2.42 2.49
N GLN A 6 -38.69 2.33 1.33
CA GLN A 6 -38.05 2.17 0.04
C GLN A 6 -37.20 3.40 -0.36
N THR A 7 -37.72 4.61 -0.09
CA THR A 7 -36.97 5.84 -0.39
C THR A 7 -35.72 6.00 0.48
N THR A 8 -35.77 5.63 1.77
CA THR A 8 -34.67 5.72 2.70
C THR A 8 -33.57 4.71 2.37
N VAL A 9 -33.91 3.48 1.98
CA VAL A 9 -32.95 2.45 1.58
C VAL A 9 -32.27 2.82 0.26
N PHE A 10 -32.98 3.39 -0.70
CA PHE A 10 -32.46 3.83 -1.98
C PHE A 10 -31.47 5.02 -1.82
N THR A 11 -31.78 5.97 -0.94
CA THR A 11 -30.92 7.13 -0.65
C THR A 11 -29.64 6.73 0.07
N LEU A 12 -29.70 5.80 1.03
CA LEU A 12 -28.53 5.29 1.75
C LEU A 12 -27.61 4.44 0.85
N ALA A 13 -28.18 3.58 0.01
CA ALA A 13 -27.42 2.79 -0.97
C ALA A 13 -26.79 3.70 -2.03
N SER A 14 -27.48 4.72 -2.52
CA SER A 14 -26.99 5.70 -3.47
C SER A 14 -25.89 6.59 -2.87
N ALA A 15 -26.06 7.07 -1.62
CA ALA A 15 -25.05 7.83 -0.91
C ALA A 15 -23.79 7.00 -0.61
N LYS A 16 -23.95 5.70 -0.28
CA LYS A 16 -22.85 4.77 -0.04
C LYS A 16 -22.10 4.44 -1.32
N ALA A 17 -22.80 4.25 -2.44
CA ALA A 17 -22.21 4.07 -3.77
C ALA A 17 -21.47 5.34 -4.25
N LEU A 18 -22.00 6.53 -3.98
CA LEU A 18 -21.38 7.81 -4.28
C LEU A 18 -20.11 8.06 -3.45
N THR A 19 -20.08 7.65 -2.17
CA THR A 19 -18.87 7.76 -1.32
C THR A 19 -17.80 6.77 -1.73
N GLN A 20 -18.18 5.59 -2.23
CA GLN A 20 -17.22 4.59 -2.71
C GLN A 20 -16.64 4.97 -4.08
N SER A 21 -17.49 5.49 -5.01
CA SER A 21 -17.07 6.01 -6.32
C SER A 21 -16.08 7.19 -6.20
N ARG A 22 -16.13 7.96 -5.10
CA ARG A 22 -15.18 9.07 -4.84
C ARG A 22 -13.82 8.62 -4.32
N ARG A 23 -13.66 7.36 -3.93
CA ARG A 23 -12.41 6.83 -3.38
C ARG A 23 -11.60 6.03 -4.39
N LEU A 24 -12.22 5.52 -5.46
CA LEU A 24 -11.53 4.81 -6.53
C LEU A 24 -11.21 5.78 -7.67
N ILE A 25 -9.93 5.84 -8.03
CA ILE A 25 -9.39 6.59 -9.15
C ILE A 25 -9.11 5.59 -10.27
N ASP A 26 -9.99 5.52 -11.25
CA ASP A 26 -9.94 4.63 -12.40
C ASP A 26 -10.01 5.37 -13.75
N THR A 27 -10.02 6.72 -13.70
CA THR A 27 -9.99 7.58 -14.89
C THR A 27 -8.87 8.63 -14.79
N GLN A 28 -8.40 9.06 -15.95
CA GLN A 28 -7.36 10.09 -16.04
C GLN A 28 -7.80 11.44 -15.48
N VAL A 29 -9.10 11.74 -15.55
CA VAL A 29 -9.68 12.98 -15.00
C VAL A 29 -9.57 12.97 -13.49
N GLN A 30 -10.04 11.90 -12.84
CA GLN A 30 -9.96 11.75 -11.38
C GLN A 30 -8.51 11.81 -10.88
N LEU A 31 -7.57 11.16 -11.61
CA LEU A 31 -6.16 11.23 -11.25
C LEU A 31 -5.63 12.67 -11.33
N LYS A 32 -5.95 13.42 -12.39
CA LYS A 32 -5.57 14.84 -12.51
C LYS A 32 -6.14 15.71 -11.38
N GLU A 33 -7.36 15.43 -10.95
CA GLU A 33 -8.02 16.12 -9.82
C GLU A 33 -7.37 15.80 -8.47
N PHE A 34 -6.84 14.59 -8.30
CA PHE A 34 -6.16 14.15 -7.07
C PHE A 34 -4.74 14.71 -6.92
N LEU A 35 -4.00 14.86 -8.02
CA LEU A 35 -2.59 15.27 -8.01
C LEU A 35 -2.29 16.57 -7.22
N PRO A 36 -3.10 17.63 -7.24
CA PRO A 36 -2.87 18.82 -6.42
C PRO A 36 -2.88 18.53 -4.92
N ALA A 37 -3.80 17.70 -4.45
CA ALA A 37 -3.86 17.29 -3.03
C ALA A 37 -2.62 16.50 -2.64
N LEU A 38 -2.20 15.54 -3.48
CA LEU A 38 -0.98 14.76 -3.28
C LEU A 38 0.26 15.66 -3.16
N ARG A 39 0.43 16.63 -4.07
CA ARG A 39 1.57 17.54 -4.08
C ARG A 39 1.64 18.46 -2.86
N LYS A 40 0.49 18.88 -2.32
CA LYS A 40 0.39 19.74 -1.14
C LYS A 40 0.46 18.97 0.18
N SER A 41 0.33 17.67 0.15
CA SER A 41 0.27 16.85 1.35
C SER A 41 1.52 17.00 2.21
N SER A 42 1.37 17.04 3.53
CA SER A 42 2.47 17.05 4.49
C SER A 42 3.08 15.67 4.70
N TRP A 43 2.31 14.61 4.44
CA TRP A 43 2.75 13.21 4.50
C TRP A 43 1.95 12.35 3.51
N ILE A 44 2.52 11.22 3.12
CA ILE A 44 1.90 10.26 2.21
C ILE A 44 2.15 8.87 2.79
N SER A 45 1.10 8.11 3.04
CA SER A 45 1.21 6.67 3.27
C SER A 45 0.73 5.89 2.06
N LEU A 46 1.34 4.73 1.84
CA LEU A 46 1.16 3.96 0.63
C LEU A 46 1.19 2.47 0.97
N ASP A 47 0.39 1.71 0.23
CA ASP A 47 0.40 0.25 0.20
C ASP A 47 0.02 -0.24 -1.21
N THR A 48 0.28 -1.51 -1.53
CA THR A 48 0.00 -2.08 -2.84
C THR A 48 -0.63 -3.47 -2.76
N GLU A 49 -1.47 -3.80 -3.76
CA GLU A 49 -1.99 -5.15 -3.93
C GLU A 49 -1.59 -5.73 -5.29
N ALA A 50 -1.30 -7.02 -5.30
CA ALA A 50 -0.84 -7.76 -6.47
C ALA A 50 -1.68 -9.03 -6.73
N ASP A 51 -1.48 -9.60 -7.92
CA ASP A 51 -2.08 -10.90 -8.31
C ASP A 51 -1.14 -12.10 -8.08
N SER A 52 -0.21 -11.99 -7.17
CA SER A 52 0.86 -12.96 -6.90
C SER A 52 0.40 -14.41 -6.67
N LEU A 53 -0.87 -14.61 -6.29
CA LEU A 53 -1.47 -15.94 -6.16
C LEU A 53 -2.02 -16.51 -7.49
N HIS A 54 -2.10 -15.69 -8.53
CA HIS A 54 -2.80 -16.02 -9.78
C HIS A 54 -1.95 -15.82 -11.04
N SER A 55 -0.82 -15.12 -10.95
CA SER A 55 -0.02 -14.73 -12.12
C SER A 55 1.48 -14.70 -11.81
N TYR A 56 2.29 -15.04 -12.83
CA TYR A 56 3.73 -14.83 -12.82
C TYR A 56 4.18 -14.29 -14.19
N PRO A 57 4.92 -13.20 -14.26
CA PRO A 57 5.24 -12.30 -13.15
C PRO A 57 3.98 -11.60 -12.61
N GLU A 58 4.00 -11.29 -11.32
CA GLU A 58 2.91 -10.60 -10.65
C GLU A 58 2.76 -9.16 -11.14
N LYS A 59 1.53 -8.63 -11.07
CA LYS A 59 1.19 -7.29 -11.52
C LYS A 59 0.74 -6.44 -10.35
N LEU A 60 1.04 -5.14 -10.41
CA LEU A 60 0.44 -4.13 -9.55
C LEU A 60 -1.05 -4.01 -9.90
N CYS A 61 -1.92 -4.44 -9.00
CA CYS A 61 -3.37 -4.46 -9.21
C CYS A 61 -4.10 -3.30 -8.54
N LEU A 62 -3.55 -2.77 -7.45
CA LEU A 62 -4.13 -1.65 -6.74
C LEU A 62 -3.01 -0.88 -6.02
N LEU A 63 -3.14 0.44 -5.95
CA LEU A 63 -2.28 1.32 -5.17
C LEU A 63 -3.16 2.09 -4.18
N GLN A 64 -2.87 1.96 -2.89
CA GLN A 64 -3.54 2.70 -1.84
C GLN A 64 -2.71 3.91 -1.45
N ILE A 65 -3.34 5.07 -1.35
CA ILE A 65 -2.70 6.30 -0.87
C ILE A 65 -3.59 6.96 0.17
N SER A 66 -3.02 7.23 1.34
CA SER A 66 -3.65 8.05 2.36
C SER A 66 -2.86 9.34 2.56
N LEU A 67 -3.59 10.43 2.66
CA LEU A 67 -3.15 11.81 2.92
C LEU A 67 -3.89 12.33 4.18
N PRO A 68 -3.56 13.52 4.73
CA PRO A 68 -4.22 14.06 5.91
C PRO A 68 -5.76 14.03 5.86
N ASP A 69 -6.33 14.36 4.71
CA ASP A 69 -7.78 14.59 4.57
C ASP A 69 -8.47 13.61 3.62
N THR A 70 -7.72 12.67 3.05
CA THR A 70 -8.31 11.74 2.06
C THR A 70 -7.55 10.43 1.94
N ASP A 71 -8.31 9.36 1.74
CA ASP A 71 -7.80 8.04 1.39
C ASP A 71 -8.33 7.67 0.01
N VAL A 72 -7.46 7.22 -0.90
CA VAL A 72 -7.85 6.82 -2.26
C VAL A 72 -7.26 5.48 -2.64
N LEU A 73 -7.97 4.80 -3.51
CA LEU A 73 -7.52 3.62 -4.24
C LEU A 73 -7.27 4.04 -5.68
N ILE A 74 -6.12 3.70 -6.23
CA ILE A 74 -5.80 3.97 -7.63
C ILE A 74 -5.76 2.64 -8.35
N ASP A 75 -6.44 2.55 -9.49
CA ASP A 75 -6.56 1.32 -10.28
C ASP A 75 -5.59 1.31 -11.48
N PRO A 76 -4.42 0.67 -11.36
CA PRO A 76 -3.49 0.56 -12.48
C PRO A 76 -4.03 -0.25 -13.65
N LEU A 77 -5.02 -1.13 -13.40
CA LEU A 77 -5.62 -1.99 -14.42
C LEU A 77 -6.59 -1.23 -15.34
N SER A 78 -7.02 -0.03 -14.94
CA SER A 78 -7.86 0.85 -15.78
C SER A 78 -7.10 1.57 -16.90
N GLN A 79 -5.80 1.28 -17.07
CA GLN A 79 -4.93 1.83 -18.13
C GLN A 79 -4.76 3.37 -18.05
N ILE A 80 -4.89 3.96 -16.86
CA ILE A 80 -4.56 5.37 -16.63
C ILE A 80 -3.05 5.60 -16.72
N ASP A 81 -2.64 6.76 -17.27
CA ASP A 81 -1.24 7.17 -17.24
C ASP A 81 -0.85 7.63 -15.83
N MET A 82 -0.07 6.82 -15.13
CA MET A 82 0.39 7.09 -13.77
C MET A 82 1.71 7.86 -13.69
N THR A 83 2.29 8.27 -14.81
CA THR A 83 3.60 8.96 -14.86
C THR A 83 3.64 10.19 -13.95
N ALA A 84 2.61 11.03 -13.99
CA ALA A 84 2.52 12.24 -13.16
C ALA A 84 2.35 11.91 -11.67
N LEU A 85 1.69 10.80 -11.33
CA LEU A 85 1.55 10.30 -9.96
C LEU A 85 2.91 9.89 -9.42
N PHE A 86 3.61 8.99 -10.08
CA PHE A 86 4.90 8.49 -9.63
C PHE A 86 5.97 9.60 -9.58
N LYS A 87 5.93 10.54 -10.53
CA LYS A 87 6.77 11.75 -10.45
C LYS A 87 6.49 12.59 -9.20
N ALA A 88 5.24 12.71 -8.78
CA ALA A 88 4.87 13.43 -7.57
C ALA A 88 5.28 12.67 -6.29
N LEU A 89 5.26 11.34 -6.29
CA LEU A 89 5.69 10.49 -5.18
C LEU A 89 7.22 10.44 -5.03
N ALA A 90 7.97 10.49 -6.13
CA ALA A 90 9.42 10.25 -6.16
C ALA A 90 10.22 11.16 -5.22
N SER A 91 9.82 12.41 -5.05
CA SER A 91 10.51 13.41 -4.22
C SER A 91 10.02 13.45 -2.75
N ARG A 92 9.14 12.52 -2.36
CA ARG A 92 8.48 12.52 -1.05
C ARG A 92 8.96 11.37 -0.18
N GLU A 93 8.87 11.55 1.14
CA GLU A 93 8.96 10.42 2.06
C GLU A 93 7.64 9.65 2.02
N LEU A 94 7.72 8.34 1.73
CA LEU A 94 6.56 7.45 1.72
C LEU A 94 6.54 6.62 3.00
N LEU A 95 5.40 6.59 3.68
CA LEU A 95 5.16 5.77 4.87
C LEU A 95 4.58 4.43 4.41
N ILE A 96 5.30 3.34 4.64
CA ILE A 96 4.95 2.00 4.13
C ILE A 96 5.14 0.98 5.25
N HIS A 97 4.47 -0.17 5.15
CA HIS A 97 4.63 -1.26 6.09
C HIS A 97 5.17 -2.52 5.41
N GLY A 98 6.46 -2.84 5.63
CA GLY A 98 7.11 -3.99 4.99
C GLY A 98 7.31 -3.79 3.49
N SER A 99 7.93 -2.69 3.13
CA SER A 99 8.03 -2.09 1.80
C SER A 99 8.71 -2.92 0.70
N ASP A 100 9.27 -4.09 0.99
CA ASP A 100 10.01 -4.91 0.02
C ASP A 100 9.15 -5.25 -1.22
N ASN A 101 7.92 -5.69 -0.99
CA ASN A 101 7.00 -6.07 -2.06
C ASN A 101 6.50 -4.85 -2.85
N ASP A 102 6.16 -3.77 -2.16
CA ASP A 102 5.64 -2.54 -2.78
C ASP A 102 6.68 -1.90 -3.70
N LEU A 103 7.93 -1.80 -3.23
CA LEU A 103 9.03 -1.25 -4.02
C LEU A 103 9.25 -2.08 -5.29
N ARG A 104 9.24 -3.41 -5.18
CA ARG A 104 9.41 -4.31 -6.31
C ARG A 104 8.26 -4.20 -7.32
N LEU A 105 7.02 -4.16 -6.87
CA LEU A 105 5.84 -4.01 -7.73
C LEU A 105 5.82 -2.66 -8.44
N MET A 106 6.10 -1.57 -7.73
CA MET A 106 6.14 -0.23 -8.30
C MET A 106 7.30 -0.08 -9.29
N TYR A 107 8.46 -0.69 -8.99
CA TYR A 107 9.57 -0.71 -9.94
C TYR A 107 9.22 -1.49 -11.21
N ALA A 108 8.66 -2.69 -11.07
CA ALA A 108 8.25 -3.52 -12.21
C ALA A 108 7.18 -2.83 -13.07
N ALA A 109 6.23 -2.11 -12.45
CA ALA A 109 5.14 -1.44 -13.17
C ALA A 109 5.57 -0.13 -13.86
N GLN A 110 6.45 0.68 -13.23
CA GLN A 110 6.74 2.05 -13.66
C GLN A 110 8.22 2.44 -13.49
N GLN A 111 9.11 1.52 -13.21
CA GLN A 111 10.52 1.78 -12.87
C GLN A 111 10.66 2.82 -11.74
N PHE A 112 9.67 2.82 -10.85
CA PHE A 112 9.59 3.82 -9.79
C PHE A 112 10.57 3.50 -8.66
N VAL A 113 11.36 4.51 -8.29
CA VAL A 113 12.28 4.48 -7.16
C VAL A 113 12.01 5.70 -6.28
N PRO A 114 11.51 5.54 -5.04
CA PRO A 114 11.30 6.67 -4.14
C PRO A 114 12.64 7.23 -3.63
N SER A 115 12.68 8.53 -3.35
CA SER A 115 13.87 9.15 -2.73
C SER A 115 14.01 8.79 -1.26
N LYS A 116 12.91 8.54 -0.57
CA LYS A 116 12.87 8.25 0.86
C LYS A 116 11.64 7.44 1.24
N ILE A 117 11.83 6.49 2.17
CA ILE A 117 10.74 5.76 2.81
C ILE A 117 10.89 5.77 4.33
N PHE A 118 9.78 5.59 5.03
CA PHE A 118 9.75 5.15 6.42
C PHE A 118 9.01 3.81 6.48
N ASP A 119 9.73 2.74 6.77
CA ASP A 119 9.16 1.40 6.88
C ASP A 119 8.82 1.07 8.33
N THR A 120 7.51 1.00 8.62
CA THR A 120 7.01 0.78 9.99
C THR A 120 7.31 -0.63 10.51
N MET A 121 7.41 -1.65 9.65
CA MET A 121 7.79 -3.01 10.04
C MET A 121 9.27 -3.04 10.49
N TRP A 122 10.16 -2.46 9.73
CA TRP A 122 11.57 -2.39 10.11
C TRP A 122 11.83 -1.51 11.33
N ALA A 123 11.06 -0.43 11.49
CA ALA A 123 11.09 0.37 12.71
C ALA A 123 10.73 -0.48 13.94
N ALA A 124 9.64 -1.24 13.87
CA ALA A 124 9.22 -2.14 14.95
C ALA A 124 10.26 -3.22 15.26
N ARG A 125 10.85 -3.85 14.24
CA ARG A 125 11.92 -4.84 14.41
C ARG A 125 13.15 -4.26 15.11
N LEU A 126 13.58 -3.09 14.70
CA LEU A 126 14.68 -2.38 15.36
C LEU A 126 14.36 -2.01 16.81
N LEU A 127 13.11 -1.80 17.15
CA LEU A 127 12.66 -1.52 18.51
C LEU A 127 12.53 -2.77 19.37
N GLY A 128 12.66 -3.97 18.80
CA GLY A 128 12.61 -5.25 19.50
C GLY A 128 11.19 -5.82 19.63
N PHE A 129 10.24 -5.39 18.80
CA PHE A 129 8.92 -6.01 18.75
C PHE A 129 9.04 -7.43 18.17
N THR A 130 8.44 -8.40 18.85
CA THR A 130 8.39 -9.80 18.40
C THR A 130 7.25 -10.07 17.41
N ALA A 131 6.14 -9.33 17.56
CA ALA A 131 5.04 -9.29 16.59
C ALA A 131 5.07 -7.92 15.90
N PHE A 132 5.35 -7.90 14.60
CA PHE A 132 5.60 -6.69 13.82
C PHE A 132 4.74 -6.62 12.55
N GLY A 133 3.71 -7.46 12.44
CA GLY A 133 2.67 -7.31 11.43
C GLY A 133 1.84 -6.04 11.65
N LEU A 134 1.29 -5.46 10.59
CA LEU A 134 0.55 -4.20 10.66
C LEU A 134 -0.56 -4.24 11.72
N ASN A 135 -1.41 -5.27 11.70
CA ASN A 135 -2.50 -5.41 12.65
C ASN A 135 -2.01 -5.56 14.10
N ASP A 136 -0.90 -6.28 14.31
CA ASP A 136 -0.33 -6.44 15.66
C ASP A 136 0.19 -5.11 16.21
N LEU A 137 0.86 -4.32 15.36
CA LEU A 137 1.36 -3.01 15.74
C LEU A 137 0.24 -2.00 15.96
N LEU A 138 -0.77 -1.97 15.09
CA LEU A 138 -1.92 -1.09 15.25
C LEU A 138 -2.69 -1.41 16.53
N SER A 139 -2.92 -2.70 16.81
CA SER A 139 -3.59 -3.13 18.03
C SER A 139 -2.80 -2.73 19.27
N LYS A 140 -1.49 -2.99 19.26
CA LYS A 140 -0.61 -2.76 20.43
C LYS A 140 -0.35 -1.28 20.71
N LEU A 141 -0.12 -0.48 19.66
CA LEU A 141 0.31 0.91 19.80
C LEU A 141 -0.84 1.92 19.70
N LEU A 142 -1.89 1.59 18.93
CA LEU A 142 -2.99 2.51 18.68
C LEU A 142 -4.36 1.99 19.16
N GLY A 143 -4.44 0.74 19.66
CA GLY A 143 -5.70 0.14 20.07
C GLY A 143 -6.65 -0.16 18.90
N ILE A 144 -6.16 -0.21 17.67
CA ILE A 144 -6.93 -0.43 16.44
C ILE A 144 -6.76 -1.87 15.98
N THR A 145 -7.88 -2.55 15.71
CA THR A 145 -7.88 -3.90 15.12
C THR A 145 -8.50 -3.86 13.75
N LEU A 146 -7.77 -4.35 12.73
CA LEU A 146 -8.24 -4.41 11.35
C LEU A 146 -8.90 -5.77 11.05
N ASP A 147 -9.89 -5.74 10.14
CA ASP A 147 -10.47 -6.98 9.59
C ASP A 147 -9.47 -7.62 8.58
N LYS A 148 -9.12 -8.88 8.82
CA LYS A 148 -8.19 -9.66 7.97
C LYS A 148 -8.83 -10.26 6.71
N GLY A 149 -10.05 -9.88 6.38
CA GLY A 149 -10.90 -10.64 5.46
C GLY A 149 -10.55 -10.64 3.98
N SER A 150 -9.61 -9.81 3.48
CA SER A 150 -9.36 -9.69 2.03
C SER A 150 -7.89 -9.86 1.61
N GLN A 151 -6.99 -10.19 2.51
CA GLN A 151 -5.56 -10.34 2.23
C GLN A 151 -5.25 -11.33 1.06
N LYS A 152 -6.07 -12.38 0.89
CA LYS A 152 -5.93 -13.38 -0.17
C LYS A 152 -6.96 -13.20 -1.29
N ALA A 153 -7.54 -12.01 -1.44
CA ALA A 153 -8.53 -11.75 -2.48
C ALA A 153 -7.88 -11.78 -3.88
N ASN A 154 -8.70 -12.05 -4.88
CA ASN A 154 -8.26 -11.86 -6.27
C ASN A 154 -8.33 -10.38 -6.63
N TRP A 155 -7.19 -9.70 -6.55
CA TRP A 155 -7.08 -8.26 -6.78
C TRP A 155 -7.19 -7.85 -8.25
N THR A 156 -7.24 -8.80 -9.19
CA THR A 156 -7.55 -8.49 -10.60
C THR A 156 -9.03 -8.30 -10.86
N ARG A 157 -9.89 -8.75 -9.91
CA ARG A 157 -11.34 -8.69 -10.07
C ARG A 157 -11.84 -7.24 -10.07
N ARG A 158 -12.72 -6.93 -11.03
CA ARG A 158 -13.47 -5.67 -11.10
C ARG A 158 -14.96 -5.96 -11.26
N PRO A 159 -15.83 -5.13 -10.68
CA PRO A 159 -15.53 -4.07 -9.72
C PRO A 159 -14.99 -4.63 -8.41
N LEU A 160 -14.22 -3.82 -7.65
CA LEU A 160 -13.83 -4.17 -6.29
C LEU A 160 -15.08 -4.30 -5.40
N THR A 161 -15.12 -5.31 -4.54
CA THR A 161 -16.17 -5.39 -3.53
C THR A 161 -15.94 -4.35 -2.42
N ASP A 162 -17.00 -3.95 -1.72
CA ASP A 162 -16.90 -3.05 -0.54
C ASP A 162 -15.87 -3.57 0.48
N LYS A 163 -15.86 -4.88 0.69
CA LYS A 163 -14.94 -5.53 1.62
C LYS A 163 -13.49 -5.38 1.17
N MET A 164 -13.20 -5.59 -0.12
CA MET A 164 -11.85 -5.39 -0.68
C MET A 164 -11.42 -3.93 -0.59
N ALA A 165 -12.29 -2.99 -1.00
CA ALA A 165 -11.97 -1.58 -0.95
C ALA A 165 -11.72 -1.07 0.48
N ASN A 166 -12.53 -1.49 1.44
CA ASN A 166 -12.33 -1.11 2.85
C ASN A 166 -11.07 -1.74 3.45
N TYR A 167 -10.76 -3.00 3.10
CA TYR A 167 -9.52 -3.65 3.52
C TYR A 167 -8.31 -2.85 3.01
N ALA A 168 -8.23 -2.61 1.72
CA ALA A 168 -7.12 -1.89 1.09
C ALA A 168 -6.93 -0.47 1.67
N LEU A 169 -8.00 0.29 1.88
CA LEU A 169 -7.92 1.62 2.49
C LEU A 169 -7.39 1.58 3.93
N ASN A 170 -7.66 0.52 4.68
CA ASN A 170 -7.22 0.39 6.06
C ASN A 170 -5.71 0.11 6.16
N ASP A 171 -5.10 -0.52 5.16
CA ASP A 171 -3.68 -0.87 5.19
C ASP A 171 -2.78 0.38 5.07
N SER A 172 -3.25 1.48 4.47
CA SER A 172 -2.51 2.75 4.40
C SER A 172 -2.96 3.83 5.41
N ARG A 173 -4.24 3.86 5.77
CA ARG A 173 -4.87 4.94 6.56
C ARG A 173 -4.21 5.22 7.91
N HIS A 174 -3.78 4.18 8.60
CA HIS A 174 -3.27 4.27 9.97
C HIS A 174 -1.75 4.39 10.03
N LEU A 175 -1.05 4.30 8.90
CA LEU A 175 0.42 4.29 8.87
C LEU A 175 1.02 5.60 9.40
N ARG A 176 0.35 6.75 9.21
CA ARG A 176 0.86 8.02 9.75
C ARG A 176 0.94 8.00 11.27
N ALA A 177 -0.14 7.66 11.95
CA ALA A 177 -0.16 7.62 13.42
C ALA A 177 0.81 6.56 13.97
N LEU A 178 0.91 5.40 13.30
CA LEU A 178 1.87 4.36 13.65
C LEU A 178 3.31 4.85 13.45
N THR A 179 3.60 5.52 12.34
CA THR A 179 4.92 6.09 12.05
C THR A 179 5.36 7.07 13.11
N ASP A 180 4.49 7.99 13.54
CA ASP A 180 4.83 9.00 14.54
C ASP A 180 5.25 8.34 15.85
N GLN A 181 4.50 7.35 16.33
CA GLN A 181 4.84 6.61 17.54
C GLN A 181 6.17 5.83 17.44
N LEU A 182 6.38 5.15 16.31
CA LEU A 182 7.61 4.38 16.08
C LEU A 182 8.82 5.31 15.91
N ARG A 183 8.66 6.45 15.27
CA ARG A 183 9.72 7.46 15.08
C ARG A 183 10.19 8.03 16.41
N ASP A 184 9.27 8.37 17.31
CA ASP A 184 9.60 8.86 18.64
C ASP A 184 10.35 7.81 19.46
N GLN A 185 9.94 6.54 19.39
CA GLN A 185 10.63 5.44 20.05
C GLN A 185 12.02 5.17 19.46
N LEU A 186 12.20 5.22 18.14
CA LEU A 186 13.51 5.10 17.49
C LEU A 186 14.46 6.23 17.94
N LYS A 187 13.95 7.46 18.00
CA LYS A 187 14.69 8.62 18.47
C LYS A 187 15.12 8.45 19.93
N SER A 188 14.21 8.05 20.81
CA SER A 188 14.51 7.86 22.24
C SER A 188 15.55 6.77 22.50
N LYS A 189 15.63 5.74 21.61
CA LYS A 189 16.61 4.65 21.69
C LYS A 189 17.87 4.87 20.85
N GLY A 190 18.02 6.04 20.21
CA GLY A 190 19.18 6.35 19.35
C GLY A 190 19.29 5.46 18.10
N ARG A 191 18.15 4.91 17.59
CA ARG A 191 18.13 3.94 16.49
C ARG A 191 17.64 4.51 15.16
N THR A 192 17.42 5.83 15.08
CA THR A 192 16.93 6.51 13.85
C THR A 192 17.86 6.27 12.66
N THR A 193 19.18 6.43 12.84
CA THR A 193 20.17 6.22 11.76
C THR A 193 20.17 4.77 11.26
N TRP A 194 20.01 3.79 12.13
CA TRP A 194 19.92 2.38 11.71
C TRP A 194 18.68 2.13 10.84
N HIS A 195 17.56 2.71 11.22
CA HIS A 195 16.33 2.63 10.42
C HIS A 195 16.52 3.28 9.05
N GLU A 196 17.11 4.48 8.99
CA GLU A 196 17.40 5.17 7.72
C GLU A 196 18.34 4.35 6.83
N GLN A 197 19.37 3.73 7.38
CA GLN A 197 20.28 2.85 6.64
C GLN A 197 19.55 1.64 6.03
N ILE A 198 18.64 1.01 6.77
CA ILE A 198 17.83 -0.10 6.28
C ILE A 198 16.90 0.37 5.17
N CYS A 199 16.18 1.47 5.36
CA CYS A 199 15.30 2.04 4.34
C CYS A 199 16.05 2.40 3.05
N ASN A 200 17.21 3.02 3.17
CA ASN A 200 18.06 3.33 2.03
C ASN A 200 18.59 2.07 1.33
N LYS A 201 18.87 1.01 2.09
CA LYS A 201 19.26 -0.28 1.50
C LYS A 201 18.09 -0.90 0.71
N LEU A 202 16.88 -0.92 1.28
CA LEU A 202 15.68 -1.42 0.59
C LEU A 202 15.44 -0.68 -0.73
N ILE A 203 15.52 0.65 -0.72
CA ILE A 203 15.38 1.45 -1.96
C ILE A 203 16.43 1.02 -3.01
N ARG A 204 17.69 0.90 -2.64
CA ARG A 204 18.76 0.49 -3.57
C ARG A 204 18.58 -0.93 -4.09
N ASP A 205 18.21 -1.87 -3.22
CA ASP A 205 18.03 -3.29 -3.59
C ASP A 205 16.90 -3.48 -4.61
N HIS A 206 15.95 -2.53 -4.69
CA HIS A 206 14.82 -2.56 -5.62
C HIS A 206 14.91 -1.53 -6.76
N ALA A 207 15.98 -0.73 -6.81
CA ALA A 207 16.21 0.27 -7.85
C ALA A 207 16.73 -0.31 -9.19
N ALA A 208 16.95 -1.61 -9.26
CA ALA A 208 17.39 -2.31 -10.46
C ALA A 208 16.67 -3.67 -10.58
N PRO A 209 16.49 -4.19 -11.80
CA PRO A 209 16.04 -5.57 -11.96
C PRO A 209 17.02 -6.50 -11.26
N LYS A 210 16.54 -7.44 -10.44
CA LYS A 210 17.41 -8.53 -10.00
C LYS A 210 17.82 -9.29 -11.25
N GLU A 211 19.13 -9.41 -11.48
CA GLU A 211 19.63 -10.35 -12.50
C GLU A 211 19.06 -11.71 -12.16
N THR A 212 18.11 -12.17 -12.95
CA THR A 212 17.65 -13.55 -12.87
C THR A 212 18.80 -14.40 -13.36
N ASP A 213 19.46 -15.12 -12.44
CA ASP A 213 20.38 -16.18 -12.82
C ASP A 213 19.60 -17.23 -13.62
N THR A 214 19.56 -17.05 -14.92
CA THR A 214 18.86 -17.94 -15.86
C THR A 214 19.38 -19.37 -15.79
N GLY A 215 20.62 -19.58 -15.28
CA GLY A 215 21.19 -20.91 -15.03
C GLY A 215 20.56 -21.63 -13.83
N GLN A 216 19.82 -20.93 -12.97
CA GLN A 216 19.13 -21.50 -11.80
C GLN A 216 17.60 -21.37 -11.85
N ALA A 217 17.03 -20.90 -12.94
CA ALA A 217 15.58 -20.71 -13.10
C ALA A 217 14.76 -22.00 -12.90
N TRP A 218 15.37 -23.18 -13.09
CA TRP A 218 14.77 -24.49 -12.87
C TRP A 218 14.84 -24.98 -11.41
N ARG A 219 15.57 -24.30 -10.51
CA ARG A 219 15.65 -24.67 -9.09
C ARG A 219 14.39 -24.23 -8.35
N LEU A 220 13.33 -24.97 -8.51
CA LEU A 220 12.14 -24.80 -7.69
C LEU A 220 12.47 -25.15 -6.23
N LYS A 221 11.90 -24.38 -5.27
CA LYS A 221 12.04 -24.66 -3.84
C LYS A 221 11.54 -26.10 -3.56
N GLY A 222 12.44 -26.99 -3.18
CA GLY A 222 12.13 -28.41 -2.94
C GLY A 222 12.53 -29.36 -4.07
N SER A 223 13.11 -28.89 -5.19
CA SER A 223 13.59 -29.78 -6.27
C SER A 223 14.66 -30.77 -5.83
N SER A 224 15.41 -30.49 -4.75
CA SER A 224 16.36 -31.43 -4.13
C SER A 224 15.73 -32.66 -3.46
N LYS A 225 14.38 -32.69 -3.38
CA LYS A 225 13.61 -33.85 -2.86
C LYS A 225 13.04 -34.72 -3.98
N LEU A 226 13.34 -34.41 -5.23
CA LEU A 226 12.85 -35.12 -6.42
C LEU A 226 13.93 -36.04 -7.06
N SER A 227 15.03 -36.29 -6.36
CA SER A 227 16.08 -37.27 -6.77
C SER A 227 15.88 -38.62 -6.10
#